data_d6bf0a60713dc48407b73e41598672e3
#
_entry.id   d6bf0a60713dc48407b73e41598672e3
#
_cell.length_a   1.000
_cell.length_b   1.000
_cell.length_c   1.000
_cell.angle_alpha   90.00
_cell.angle_beta   90.00
_cell.angle_gamma   90.00
#
_symmetry.space_group_name_H-M   'P 1'
#
loop_
_entity.id
_entity.type
_entity.pdbx_description
1 polymer ?
#
loop_
_entity_poly.entity_id
_entity_poly.type
_entity_poly.pdbx_seq_one_letter_code
_entity_poly.pdbx_strand_id
1 'polypeptide(L)'
;MDAQQHDLIQLVCKCPGMYVSPGSLGNVFAYLTGLDTATGCLTGFREWLLPRFEDGNNLAWPGVVQMLLKSESVNDKNAIARLGELLDEFYAFTREDGGARRCLIRVYLRYHAWLLNRPWYGPDCPGYISPYDGVPFPQSDQLPSDGG
;
A
#
# COMPACT_ATOMS: atom_id res chain seq x y z
N MET A 1 -0.68 5.67 -8.87
CA MET A 1 -1.33 6.92 -8.37
C MET A 1 -0.80 8.08 -9.20
N ASP A 2 -1.68 8.83 -9.86
CA ASP A 2 -1.34 10.09 -10.51
C ASP A 2 -1.42 11.28 -9.54
N ALA A 3 -1.05 12.48 -10.02
CA ALA A 3 -1.04 13.68 -9.17
C ALA A 3 -2.44 14.07 -8.68
N GLN A 4 -3.48 13.94 -9.50
CA GLN A 4 -4.85 14.29 -9.14
C GLN A 4 -5.41 13.34 -8.06
N GLN A 5 -5.13 12.04 -8.19
CA GLN A 5 -5.47 11.05 -7.18
C GLN A 5 -4.75 11.32 -5.85
N HIS A 6 -3.45 11.66 -5.91
CA HIS A 6 -2.68 12.02 -4.73
C HIS A 6 -3.25 13.23 -4.02
N ASP A 7 -3.55 14.31 -4.76
CA ASP A 7 -4.13 15.53 -4.21
C ASP A 7 -5.48 15.26 -3.52
N LEU A 8 -6.34 14.45 -4.15
CA LEU A 8 -7.62 14.04 -3.57
C LEU A 8 -7.41 13.27 -2.26
N ILE A 9 -6.50 12.30 -2.25
CA ILE A 9 -6.17 11.51 -1.06
C ILE A 9 -5.67 12.41 0.09
N GLN A 10 -4.79 13.35 -0.22
CA GLN A 10 -4.29 14.31 0.76
C GLN A 10 -5.40 15.21 1.33
N LEU A 11 -6.36 15.65 0.49
CA LEU A 11 -7.52 16.42 0.95
C LEU A 11 -8.42 15.58 1.87
N VAL A 12 -8.67 14.31 1.54
CA VAL A 12 -9.45 13.38 2.38
C VAL A 12 -8.78 13.20 3.75
N CYS A 13 -7.46 13.05 3.79
CA CYS A 13 -6.73 12.90 5.06
C CYS A 13 -6.66 14.21 5.87
N LYS A 14 -6.61 15.38 5.23
CA LYS A 14 -6.58 16.70 5.90
C LYS A 14 -7.95 17.14 6.42
N CYS A 15 -9.01 16.86 5.67
CA CYS A 15 -10.36 17.32 5.94
C CYS A 15 -11.37 16.16 5.83
N PRO A 16 -11.22 15.07 6.62
CA PRO A 16 -12.01 13.85 6.42
C PRO A 16 -13.51 14.10 6.51
N GLY A 17 -13.97 14.98 7.39
CA GLY A 17 -15.39 15.32 7.55
C GLY A 17 -16.05 15.94 6.33
N MET A 18 -15.30 16.40 5.33
CA MET A 18 -15.84 16.88 4.05
C MET A 18 -16.15 15.74 3.07
N TYR A 19 -15.57 14.58 3.27
CA TYR A 19 -15.65 13.43 2.35
C TYR A 19 -16.39 12.24 2.96
N VAL A 20 -16.27 12.04 4.28
CA VAL A 20 -16.87 10.93 5.01
C VAL A 20 -17.47 11.41 6.33
N SER A 21 -18.60 10.82 6.74
CA SER A 21 -19.29 11.19 7.98
C SER A 21 -19.61 9.92 8.80
N PRO A 22 -19.18 9.84 10.06
CA PRO A 22 -18.18 10.69 10.70
C PRO A 22 -16.79 10.60 10.08
N GLY A 23 -15.93 11.61 10.26
CA GLY A 23 -14.55 11.67 9.80
C GLY A 23 -13.61 10.76 10.60
N SER A 24 -13.97 9.49 10.73
CA SER A 24 -13.19 8.48 11.46
C SER A 24 -12.16 7.78 10.55
N LEU A 25 -11.11 7.22 11.13
CA LEU A 25 -10.11 6.43 10.40
C LEU A 25 -10.75 5.29 9.61
N GLY A 26 -11.73 4.57 10.19
CA GLY A 26 -12.43 3.48 9.52
C GLY A 26 -13.19 3.94 8.28
N ASN A 27 -13.86 5.10 8.34
CA ASN A 27 -14.56 5.67 7.19
C ASN A 27 -13.60 6.19 6.12
N VAL A 28 -12.45 6.76 6.51
CA VAL A 28 -11.38 7.12 5.58
C VAL A 28 -10.83 5.88 4.88
N PHE A 29 -10.57 4.80 5.61
CA PHE A 29 -10.17 3.53 5.00
C PHE A 29 -11.19 3.01 3.99
N ALA A 30 -12.48 3.03 4.33
CA ALA A 30 -13.54 2.57 3.43
C ALA A 30 -13.58 3.41 2.14
N TYR A 31 -13.49 4.73 2.26
CA TYR A 31 -13.46 5.66 1.13
C TYR A 31 -12.25 5.39 0.22
N LEU A 32 -11.04 5.33 0.80
CA LEU A 32 -9.82 5.10 0.04
C LEU A 32 -9.75 3.69 -0.57
N THR A 33 -10.32 2.68 0.10
CA THR A 33 -10.44 1.33 -0.47
C THR A 33 -11.38 1.33 -1.68
N GLY A 34 -12.49 2.07 -1.62
CA GLY A 34 -13.39 2.24 -2.76
C GLY A 34 -12.71 2.95 -3.93
N LEU A 35 -11.96 4.00 -3.66
CA LEU A 35 -11.17 4.73 -4.67
C LEU A 35 -10.12 3.81 -5.31
N ASP A 36 -9.39 3.04 -4.50
CA ASP A 36 -8.38 2.08 -4.97
C ASP A 36 -9.02 0.98 -5.82
N THR A 37 -10.15 0.42 -5.39
CA THR A 37 -10.90 -0.59 -6.16
C THR A 37 -11.29 -0.08 -7.54
N ALA A 38 -11.67 1.19 -7.64
CA ALA A 38 -12.08 1.80 -8.91
C ALA A 38 -10.91 2.18 -9.81
N THR A 39 -9.75 2.51 -9.25
CA THR A 39 -8.66 3.16 -10.00
C THR A 39 -7.31 2.45 -9.92
N GLY A 40 -7.14 1.52 -8.97
CA GLY A 40 -5.84 0.88 -8.69
C GLY A 40 -4.78 1.84 -8.15
N CYS A 41 -5.19 2.99 -7.59
CA CYS A 41 -4.25 4.04 -7.20
C CYS A 41 -3.29 3.65 -6.06
N LEU A 42 -3.66 2.66 -5.24
CA LEU A 42 -2.84 2.13 -4.15
C LEU A 42 -2.18 0.79 -4.47
N THR A 43 -2.12 0.41 -5.76
CA THR A 43 -1.42 -0.80 -6.18
C THR A 43 0.01 -0.83 -5.65
N GLY A 44 0.36 -1.90 -4.93
CA GLY A 44 1.69 -2.08 -4.31
C GLY A 44 1.88 -1.40 -2.95
N PHE A 45 0.93 -0.58 -2.48
CA PHE A 45 1.05 0.10 -1.19
C PHE A 45 1.16 -0.89 -0.02
N ARG A 46 0.33 -1.94 -0.01
CA ARG A 46 0.38 -3.02 0.97
C ARG A 46 1.75 -3.72 0.97
N GLU A 47 2.22 -4.11 -0.20
CA GLU A 47 3.50 -4.79 -0.42
C GLU A 47 4.70 -3.89 -0.08
N TRP A 48 4.54 -2.58 -0.21
CA TRP A 48 5.54 -1.61 0.22
C TRP A 48 5.63 -1.47 1.75
N LEU A 49 4.50 -1.63 2.47
CA LEU A 49 4.44 -1.58 3.92
C LEU A 49 4.90 -2.87 4.60
N LEU A 50 4.47 -4.03 4.09
CA LEU A 50 4.66 -5.34 4.73
C LEU A 50 6.11 -5.66 5.12
N PRO A 51 7.15 -5.38 4.32
CA PRO A 51 8.53 -5.65 4.70
C PRO A 51 9.04 -4.90 5.94
N ARG A 52 8.22 -4.03 6.53
CA ARG A 52 8.51 -3.36 7.82
C ARG A 52 8.14 -4.23 9.03
N PHE A 53 7.46 -5.36 8.81
CA PHE A 53 6.94 -6.26 9.86
C PHE A 53 7.42 -7.68 9.65
N GLU A 54 7.31 -8.49 10.71
CA GLU A 54 7.60 -9.93 10.64
C GLU A 54 6.37 -10.74 10.22
N ASP A 55 5.17 -10.20 10.37
CA ASP A 55 3.89 -10.84 10.10
C ASP A 55 2.92 -9.87 9.39
N GLY A 56 1.67 -10.28 9.18
CA GLY A 56 0.61 -9.43 8.61
C GLY A 56 0.26 -9.74 7.15
N ASN A 57 0.84 -10.79 6.55
CA ASN A 57 0.60 -11.14 5.15
C ASN A 57 -0.88 -11.48 4.82
N ASN A 58 -1.67 -11.83 5.81
CA ASN A 58 -3.11 -12.10 5.66
C ASN A 58 -3.98 -10.84 5.76
N LEU A 59 -3.38 -9.67 5.99
CA LEU A 59 -4.11 -8.42 6.12
C LEU A 59 -4.18 -7.66 4.79
N ALA A 60 -5.33 -7.03 4.54
CA ALA A 60 -5.44 -5.98 3.54
C ALA A 60 -4.68 -4.71 4.00
N TRP A 61 -4.39 -3.77 3.09
CA TRP A 61 -3.59 -2.59 3.39
C TRP A 61 -4.09 -1.76 4.60
N PRO A 62 -5.43 -1.60 4.85
CA PRO A 62 -5.88 -0.89 6.06
C PRO A 62 -5.45 -1.58 7.36
N GLY A 63 -5.48 -2.92 7.39
CA GLY A 63 -5.02 -3.71 8.53
C GLY A 63 -3.51 -3.57 8.76
N VAL A 64 -2.71 -3.53 7.68
CA VAL A 64 -1.27 -3.29 7.77
C VAL A 64 -0.97 -1.88 8.30
N VAL A 65 -1.72 -0.87 7.86
CA VAL A 65 -1.62 0.50 8.40
C VAL A 65 -1.97 0.53 9.88
N GLN A 66 -3.04 -0.16 10.32
CA GLN A 66 -3.39 -0.23 11.74
C GLN A 66 -2.28 -0.87 12.59
N MET A 67 -1.62 -1.92 12.08
CA MET A 67 -0.45 -2.50 12.74
C MET A 67 0.68 -1.47 12.89
N LEU A 68 0.96 -0.69 11.83
CA LEU A 68 1.97 0.36 11.86
C LEU A 68 1.64 1.44 12.89
N LEU A 69 0.43 1.99 12.85
CA LEU A 69 -0.03 3.00 13.78
C LEU A 69 0.10 2.53 15.25
N LYS A 70 -0.22 1.26 15.50
CA LYS A 70 -0.05 0.65 16.82
C LYS A 70 1.41 0.52 17.21
N SER A 71 2.29 0.08 16.29
CA SER A 71 3.73 -0.07 16.57
C SER A 71 4.42 1.28 16.83
N GLU A 72 3.96 2.34 16.14
CA GLU A 72 4.42 3.72 16.35
C GLU A 72 3.75 4.42 17.54
N SER A 73 2.82 3.75 18.25
CA SER A 73 2.04 4.32 19.36
C SER A 73 1.25 5.59 18.97
N VAL A 74 0.80 5.66 17.71
CA VAL A 74 0.01 6.79 17.21
C VAL A 74 -1.38 6.77 17.84
N ASN A 75 -1.81 7.88 18.42
CA ASN A 75 -3.15 8.02 18.96
C ASN A 75 -4.19 8.28 17.87
N ASP A 76 -5.48 8.02 18.17
CA ASP A 76 -6.58 8.14 17.22
C ASP A 76 -6.68 9.53 16.56
N LYS A 77 -6.31 10.60 17.28
CA LYS A 77 -6.37 11.97 16.75
C LYS A 77 -5.37 12.21 15.63
N ASN A 78 -4.24 11.50 15.67
CA ASN A 78 -3.15 11.66 14.71
C ASN A 78 -3.15 10.56 13.64
N ALA A 79 -4.00 9.53 13.80
CA ALA A 79 -4.00 8.35 12.94
C ALA A 79 -4.26 8.67 11.46
N ILE A 80 -5.22 9.56 11.18
CA ILE A 80 -5.54 9.97 9.79
C ILE A 80 -4.41 10.83 9.21
N ALA A 81 -3.82 11.72 9.99
CA ALA A 81 -2.67 12.51 9.55
C ALA A 81 -1.47 11.60 9.21
N ARG A 82 -1.18 10.61 10.08
CA ARG A 82 -0.11 9.64 9.82
C ARG A 82 -0.38 8.77 8.59
N LEU A 83 -1.64 8.38 8.36
CA LEU A 83 -2.03 7.71 7.10
C LEU A 83 -1.72 8.61 5.90
N GLY A 84 -2.06 9.89 5.95
CA GLY A 84 -1.75 10.86 4.89
C GLY A 84 -0.24 10.94 4.60
N GLU A 85 0.60 10.99 5.64
CA GLU A 85 2.07 10.97 5.51
C GLU A 85 2.57 9.68 4.83
N LEU A 86 2.05 8.51 5.22
CA LEU A 86 2.43 7.22 4.60
C LEU A 86 2.06 7.17 3.12
N LEU A 87 0.91 7.71 2.75
CA LEU A 87 0.48 7.77 1.36
C LEU A 87 1.31 8.78 0.56
N ASP A 88 1.76 9.87 1.17
CA ASP A 88 2.68 10.82 0.57
C ASP A 88 4.08 10.21 0.36
N GLU A 89 4.61 9.51 1.38
CA GLU A 89 5.86 8.75 1.29
C GLU A 89 5.81 7.71 0.14
N PHE A 90 4.70 6.98 0.02
CA PHE A 90 4.52 6.00 -1.05
C PHE A 90 4.41 6.66 -2.43
N TYR A 91 3.67 7.77 -2.54
CA TYR A 91 3.57 8.54 -3.76
C TYR A 91 4.94 9.07 -4.21
N ALA A 92 5.70 9.67 -3.29
CA ALA A 92 7.05 10.14 -3.56
C ALA A 92 7.96 9.00 -4.05
N PHE A 93 7.92 7.83 -3.36
CA PHE A 93 8.66 6.65 -3.75
C PHE A 93 8.31 6.18 -5.18
N THR A 94 7.02 6.20 -5.57
CA THR A 94 6.61 5.77 -6.91
C THR A 94 7.02 6.75 -8.03
N ARG A 95 7.51 7.92 -7.68
CA ARG A 95 8.00 8.96 -8.61
C ARG A 95 9.52 9.10 -8.64
N GLU A 96 10.24 8.27 -7.89
CA GLU A 96 11.70 8.21 -7.98
C GLU A 96 12.18 7.85 -9.40
N ASP A 97 13.46 8.07 -9.67
CA ASP A 97 14.09 7.82 -10.97
C ASP A 97 13.76 6.43 -11.54
N GLY A 98 13.17 6.42 -12.71
CA GLY A 98 12.81 5.20 -13.44
C GLY A 98 11.31 4.97 -13.61
N GLY A 99 10.46 5.86 -13.06
CA GLY A 99 9.01 5.83 -13.23
C GLY A 99 8.28 4.82 -12.33
N ALA A 100 6.95 4.97 -12.26
CA ALA A 100 6.10 4.21 -11.36
C ALA A 100 6.23 2.69 -11.54
N ARG A 101 6.37 2.21 -12.77
CA ARG A 101 6.52 0.78 -13.07
C ARG A 101 7.78 0.19 -12.44
N ARG A 102 8.93 0.86 -12.57
CA ARG A 102 10.20 0.40 -11.97
C ARG A 102 10.13 0.40 -10.43
N CYS A 103 9.51 1.43 -9.87
CA CYS A 103 9.32 1.50 -8.43
C CYS A 103 8.43 0.34 -7.93
N LEU A 104 7.33 0.03 -8.63
CA LEU A 104 6.49 -1.12 -8.30
C LEU A 104 7.24 -2.45 -8.44
N ILE A 105 8.06 -2.63 -9.47
CA ILE A 105 8.93 -3.80 -9.58
C ILE A 105 9.82 -3.94 -8.33
N ARG A 106 10.43 -2.85 -7.86
CA ARG A 106 11.24 -2.85 -6.62
C ARG A 106 10.42 -3.21 -5.39
N VAL A 107 9.17 -2.73 -5.29
CA VAL A 107 8.25 -3.09 -4.21
C VAL A 107 8.02 -4.61 -4.19
N TYR A 108 7.64 -5.20 -5.31
CA TYR A 108 7.33 -6.63 -5.38
C TYR A 108 8.56 -7.51 -5.20
N LEU A 109 9.72 -7.12 -5.71
CA LEU A 109 10.99 -7.81 -5.44
C LEU A 109 11.30 -7.83 -3.94
N ARG A 110 11.17 -6.68 -3.26
CA ARG A 110 11.38 -6.57 -1.82
C ARG A 110 10.37 -7.38 -1.02
N TYR A 111 9.10 -7.33 -1.42
CA TYR A 111 8.04 -8.10 -0.80
C TYR A 111 8.27 -9.62 -0.96
N HIS A 112 8.65 -10.07 -2.16
CA HIS A 112 8.97 -11.49 -2.40
C HIS A 112 10.19 -11.94 -1.58
N ALA A 113 11.25 -11.15 -1.53
CA ALA A 113 12.39 -11.44 -0.67
C ALA A 113 11.99 -11.53 0.81
N TRP A 114 11.07 -10.68 1.26
CA TRP A 114 10.49 -10.75 2.61
C TRP A 114 9.70 -12.03 2.83
N LEU A 115 8.86 -12.46 1.86
CA LEU A 115 8.12 -13.72 1.92
C LEU A 115 9.06 -14.92 2.06
N LEU A 116 10.09 -15.01 1.24
CA LEU A 116 11.07 -16.12 1.25
C LEU A 116 11.80 -16.27 2.59
N ASN A 117 11.83 -15.22 3.40
CA ASN A 117 12.40 -15.25 4.74
C ASN A 117 11.37 -15.60 5.84
N ARG A 118 10.12 -15.95 5.49
CA ARG A 118 9.09 -16.33 6.46
C ARG A 118 9.07 -17.83 6.68
N PRO A 119 9.02 -18.29 7.94
CA PRO A 119 9.00 -19.74 8.24
C PRO A 119 7.79 -20.49 7.67
N TRP A 120 6.67 -19.76 7.48
CA TRP A 120 5.42 -20.31 6.94
C TRP A 120 5.32 -20.25 5.42
N TYR A 121 6.23 -19.56 4.72
CA TYR A 121 6.18 -19.41 3.28
C TYR A 121 7.10 -20.47 2.61
N GLY A 122 6.48 -21.46 2.02
CA GLY A 122 7.17 -22.58 1.36
C GLY A 122 6.29 -23.24 0.31
N PRO A 123 6.80 -24.33 -0.32
CA PRO A 123 6.10 -25.00 -1.42
C PRO A 123 4.66 -25.45 -1.13
N ASP A 124 4.33 -25.69 0.14
CA ASP A 124 3.00 -26.09 0.57
C ASP A 124 2.07 -24.88 0.82
N CYS A 125 2.59 -23.67 0.72
CA CYS A 125 1.79 -22.44 0.91
C CYS A 125 1.00 -22.12 -0.37
N PRO A 126 -0.32 -21.93 -0.32
CA PRO A 126 -1.09 -21.47 -1.46
C PRO A 126 -0.50 -20.16 -2.02
N GLY A 127 -0.22 -20.15 -3.33
CA GLY A 127 0.39 -19.00 -3.99
C GLY A 127 1.90 -18.88 -3.77
N TYR A 128 2.57 -19.94 -3.29
CA TYR A 128 4.03 -19.97 -3.24
C TYR A 128 4.62 -19.77 -4.64
N ILE A 129 5.57 -18.84 -4.72
CA ILE A 129 6.38 -18.58 -5.91
C ILE A 129 7.82 -18.87 -5.53
N SER A 130 8.41 -19.85 -6.22
CA SER A 130 9.82 -20.21 -6.05
C SER A 130 10.73 -19.02 -6.39
N PRO A 131 11.89 -18.88 -5.73
CA PRO A 131 12.91 -17.89 -6.13
C PRO A 131 13.34 -18.00 -7.60
N TYR A 132 13.09 -19.15 -8.22
CA TYR A 132 13.46 -19.45 -9.60
C TYR A 132 12.34 -19.19 -10.61
N ASP A 133 11.08 -19.06 -10.16
CA ASP A 133 9.90 -18.94 -11.02
C ASP A 133 9.46 -17.48 -11.26
N GLY A 134 10.22 -16.51 -10.74
CA GLY A 134 9.95 -15.11 -10.90
C GLY A 134 9.38 -14.42 -9.65
N VAL A 135 8.79 -13.26 -9.83
CA VAL A 135 8.26 -12.42 -8.75
C VAL A 135 6.75 -12.34 -8.89
N PRO A 136 5.98 -12.35 -7.78
CA PRO A 136 4.53 -12.17 -7.82
C PRO A 136 4.17 -10.75 -8.26
N PHE A 137 4.23 -10.50 -9.57
CA PHE A 137 3.75 -9.23 -10.12
C PHE A 137 2.24 -9.24 -10.28
N PRO A 138 1.58 -8.08 -10.09
CA PRO A 138 0.26 -7.88 -10.65
C PRO A 138 0.32 -8.14 -12.16
N GLN A 139 -0.75 -8.69 -12.71
CA GLN A 139 -0.82 -8.91 -14.16
C GLN A 139 -0.58 -7.59 -14.90
N SER A 140 -0.02 -7.66 -16.11
CA SER A 140 0.44 -6.49 -16.87
C SER A 140 -0.63 -5.42 -17.12
N ASP A 141 -1.90 -5.80 -17.07
CA ASP A 141 -3.08 -4.93 -17.18
C ASP A 141 -3.38 -4.13 -15.90
N GLN A 142 -2.81 -4.54 -14.75
CA GLN A 142 -2.93 -3.86 -13.47
C GLN A 142 -1.77 -2.89 -13.18
N LEU A 143 -0.76 -2.89 -14.03
CA LEU A 143 0.36 -1.96 -13.88
C LEU A 143 0.01 -0.63 -14.54
N PRO A 144 0.28 0.51 -13.87
CA PRO A 144 0.11 1.80 -14.51
C PRO A 144 0.96 1.85 -15.78
N SER A 145 0.35 2.26 -16.89
CA SER A 145 1.09 2.59 -18.10
C SER A 145 2.12 3.67 -17.77
N ASP A 146 3.33 3.55 -18.29
CA ASP A 146 4.33 4.62 -18.25
C ASP A 146 3.77 5.78 -19.09
N GLY A 147 2.84 6.52 -18.51
CA GLY A 147 2.31 7.75 -19.09
C GLY A 147 3.43 8.77 -19.16
N GLY A 148 3.72 9.19 -20.38
CA GLY A 148 4.69 10.23 -20.67
C GLY A 148 4.38 11.56 -19.98
#